data_3457872f3fd07a130fd08335fecd760f
#
_entry.id   3457872f3fd07a130fd08335fecd760f
#
_cell.length_a   1.000
_cell.length_b   1.000
_cell.length_c   1.000
_cell.angle_alpha   90.00
_cell.angle_beta   90.00
_cell.angle_gamma   90.00
#
_symmetry.space_group_name_H-M   'P 1'
#
loop_
_entity.id
_entity.type
_entity.pdbx_description
1 polymer ?
#
loop_
_entity_poly.entity_id
_entity_poly.type
_entity_poly.pdbx_seq_one_letter_code
_entity_poly.pdbx_strand_id
1 'polypeptide(L)'
;ASPYKRTSKSVSGKKYVTTHEYQIKGLVPGAKNKITMQFFNEDGRAVGKTHFYVTASKDDVIPAILKKNTGTSKAKMSDGLFCLFGHDKADVSNIYLYDNNGVSRGRMPLNKYRTDRFLFIKGQLVYSYDYNKIAFTNCIGKVTRTIDIGNYQFHHDFRYDKKHDKIICLVNNLDKDTIEDTIVQVDVKTGKTSMLFDCEKILPLMRKLAIQRKGGRNTYGGTELDWIHINSFDFLDDGNSLVLSSREQSSILKIKNIYTKPELDYVIHRGTIYNGTDIAKYQLKREGDFVANAGQHMI
;
A
#
# COMPACT_ATOMS: atom_id res chain seq x y z
N ALA A 1 10.65 22.63 15.12
CA ALA A 1 10.56 21.70 13.98
C ALA A 1 11.95 21.44 13.44
N SER A 2 12.29 20.20 13.17
CA SER A 2 13.57 19.86 12.53
C SER A 2 13.59 20.40 11.10
N PRO A 3 14.74 20.92 10.62
CA PRO A 3 14.83 21.40 9.27
C PRO A 3 14.64 20.24 8.28
N TYR A 4 13.74 20.43 7.35
CA TYR A 4 13.57 19.51 6.23
C TYR A 4 14.60 19.87 5.15
N LYS A 5 15.57 18.98 4.94
CA LYS A 5 16.59 19.18 3.90
C LYS A 5 16.21 18.45 2.62
N ARG A 6 16.40 19.12 1.53
CA ARG A 6 16.28 18.51 0.20
C ARG A 6 17.32 19.08 -0.75
N THR A 7 18.02 18.19 -1.43
CA THR A 7 18.80 18.53 -2.63
C THR A 7 17.89 18.38 -3.83
N SER A 8 17.71 19.42 -4.63
CA SER A 8 16.90 19.34 -5.85
C SER A 8 17.71 19.76 -7.06
N LYS A 9 17.51 19.07 -8.18
CA LYS A 9 17.90 19.57 -9.51
C LYS A 9 16.97 20.71 -9.87
N SER A 10 17.42 21.67 -10.69
CA SER A 10 16.56 22.74 -11.21
C SER A 10 15.39 22.17 -12.01
N VAL A 11 14.30 22.93 -12.14
CA VAL A 11 13.12 22.54 -12.92
C VAL A 11 13.47 22.30 -14.40
N SER A 12 14.48 22.99 -14.92
CA SER A 12 15.00 22.80 -16.29
C SER A 12 15.75 21.48 -16.52
N GLY A 13 16.00 20.69 -15.48
CA GLY A 13 16.80 19.48 -15.56
C GLY A 13 18.31 19.73 -15.74
N LYS A 14 18.74 20.96 -15.97
CA LYS A 14 20.16 21.34 -16.02
C LYS A 14 20.72 21.36 -14.60
N LYS A 15 21.98 20.93 -14.47
CA LYS A 15 22.64 20.82 -13.15
C LYS A 15 22.99 22.20 -12.59
N TYR A 16 23.40 23.15 -13.44
CA TYR A 16 23.78 24.50 -13.08
C TYR A 16 23.06 25.52 -13.98
N VAL A 17 22.48 26.53 -13.37
CA VAL A 17 21.71 27.60 -14.03
C VAL A 17 21.84 28.89 -13.24
N THR A 18 21.66 30.03 -13.89
CA THR A 18 21.65 31.35 -13.25
C THR A 18 20.29 31.73 -12.66
N THR A 19 19.22 31.16 -13.20
CA THR A 19 17.84 31.34 -12.70
C THR A 19 17.37 30.03 -12.09
N HIS A 20 16.85 30.11 -10.86
CA HIS A 20 16.41 28.94 -10.10
C HIS A 20 14.93 29.04 -9.77
N GLU A 21 14.18 27.97 -10.07
CA GLU A 21 12.81 27.81 -9.64
C GLU A 21 12.69 26.50 -8.85
N TYR A 22 12.16 26.60 -7.63
CA TYR A 22 12.00 25.45 -6.73
C TYR A 22 10.63 25.44 -6.11
N GLN A 23 10.06 24.23 -6.05
CA GLN A 23 8.86 24.01 -5.28
C GLN A 23 9.20 23.70 -3.84
N ILE A 24 8.74 24.55 -2.92
CA ILE A 24 8.98 24.39 -1.49
C ILE A 24 7.88 23.51 -0.90
N LYS A 25 8.29 22.50 -0.14
CA LYS A 25 7.41 21.52 0.51
C LYS A 25 7.74 21.39 1.99
N GLY A 26 6.81 20.77 2.73
CA GLY A 26 7.01 20.45 4.14
C GLY A 26 7.02 21.69 5.02
N LEU A 27 6.34 22.77 4.60
CA LEU A 27 6.07 23.90 5.46
C LEU A 27 5.21 23.48 6.65
N VAL A 28 5.44 24.08 7.80
CA VAL A 28 4.57 23.89 8.97
C VAL A 28 3.32 24.74 8.77
N PRO A 29 2.12 24.15 8.69
CA PRO A 29 0.88 24.88 8.54
C PRO A 29 0.65 25.86 9.69
N GLY A 30 0.10 27.03 9.38
CA GLY A 30 -0.21 28.08 10.36
C GLY A 30 1.02 28.79 10.96
N ALA A 31 2.22 28.48 10.49
CA ALA A 31 3.46 29.05 11.05
C ALA A 31 4.24 29.89 10.03
N LYS A 32 5.05 30.82 10.55
CA LYS A 32 6.08 31.52 9.77
C LYS A 32 7.28 30.60 9.59
N ASN A 33 7.47 30.09 8.38
CA ASN A 33 8.53 29.15 8.04
C ASN A 33 9.75 29.89 7.51
N LYS A 34 10.94 29.58 8.04
CA LYS A 34 12.21 30.07 7.51
C LYS A 34 12.72 29.11 6.46
N ILE A 35 12.87 29.57 5.24
CA ILE A 35 13.46 28.83 4.14
C ILE A 35 14.90 29.32 3.96
N THR A 36 15.84 28.37 3.99
CA THR A 36 17.26 28.66 3.75
C THR A 36 17.67 27.97 2.45
N MET A 37 18.25 28.72 1.54
CA MET A 37 18.82 28.22 0.29
C MET A 37 20.34 28.34 0.36
N GLN A 38 21.03 27.29 -0.04
CA GLN A 38 22.47 27.25 -0.17
C GLN A 38 22.82 26.89 -1.62
N PHE A 39 23.71 27.67 -2.21
CA PHE A 39 24.13 27.52 -3.59
C PHE A 39 25.51 26.88 -3.65
N PHE A 40 25.70 26.01 -4.63
CA PHE A 40 26.96 25.29 -4.85
C PHE A 40 27.39 25.49 -6.31
N ASN A 41 28.71 25.64 -6.53
CA ASN A 41 29.29 25.65 -7.86
C ASN A 41 29.46 24.22 -8.41
N GLU A 42 30.07 24.10 -9.60
CA GLU A 42 30.32 22.84 -10.29
C GLU A 42 31.18 21.87 -9.49
N ASP A 43 32.11 22.38 -8.68
CA ASP A 43 32.98 21.58 -7.82
C ASP A 43 32.30 21.15 -6.51
N GLY A 44 31.04 21.50 -6.31
CA GLY A 44 30.30 21.22 -5.08
C GLY A 44 30.67 22.13 -3.91
N ARG A 45 31.42 23.23 -4.15
CA ARG A 45 31.73 24.22 -3.12
C ARG A 45 30.57 25.15 -2.92
N ALA A 46 30.27 25.47 -1.66
CA ALA A 46 29.25 26.47 -1.32
C ALA A 46 29.71 27.87 -1.76
N VAL A 47 28.91 28.50 -2.61
CA VAL A 47 29.19 29.85 -3.16
C VAL A 47 28.26 30.92 -2.63
N GLY A 48 27.19 30.53 -1.95
CA GLY A 48 26.28 31.49 -1.37
C GLY A 48 25.20 30.85 -0.49
N LYS A 49 24.60 31.71 0.35
CA LYS A 49 23.48 31.31 1.22
C LYS A 49 22.53 32.48 1.39
N THR A 50 21.26 32.23 1.27
CA THR A 50 20.19 33.20 1.53
C THR A 50 19.06 32.60 2.32
N HIS A 51 18.18 33.41 2.86
CA HIS A 51 16.97 32.97 3.51
C HIS A 51 15.82 33.94 3.29
N PHE A 52 14.63 33.44 3.36
CA PHE A 52 13.39 34.22 3.39
C PHE A 52 12.34 33.51 4.25
N TYR A 53 11.21 34.15 4.46
CA TYR A 53 10.13 33.62 5.28
C TYR A 53 8.85 33.45 4.46
N VAL A 54 8.13 32.36 4.75
CA VAL A 54 6.81 32.09 4.18
C VAL A 54 5.87 31.73 5.33
N THR A 55 4.74 32.41 5.41
CA THR A 55 3.65 32.01 6.31
C THR A 55 2.73 31.06 5.57
N ALA A 56 2.67 29.82 6.02
CA ALA A 56 1.75 28.82 5.45
C ALA A 56 0.35 29.00 6.07
N SER A 57 -0.68 28.72 5.27
CA SER A 57 -2.06 28.68 5.77
C SER A 57 -2.21 27.63 6.86
N LYS A 58 -3.14 27.84 7.79
CA LYS A 58 -3.54 26.81 8.76
C LYS A 58 -4.19 25.63 8.04
N ASP A 59 -3.99 24.45 8.58
CA ASP A 59 -4.77 23.27 8.25
C ASP A 59 -5.53 22.85 9.52
N ASP A 60 -6.82 23.14 9.54
CA ASP A 60 -7.67 22.89 10.69
C ASP A 60 -8.24 21.46 10.70
N VAL A 61 -7.95 20.65 9.66
CA VAL A 61 -8.45 19.28 9.51
C VAL A 61 -7.66 18.28 10.35
N ILE A 62 -6.37 18.57 10.61
CA ILE A 62 -5.49 17.63 11.32
C ILE A 62 -4.86 18.30 12.55
N PRO A 63 -4.59 17.53 13.61
CA PRO A 63 -3.83 18.02 14.75
C PRO A 63 -2.45 18.53 14.31
N ALA A 64 -2.09 19.74 14.72
CA ALA A 64 -0.81 20.34 14.38
C ALA A 64 0.38 19.53 14.93
N ILE A 65 0.18 18.82 16.03
CA ILE A 65 1.21 18.02 16.71
C ILE A 65 0.59 16.70 17.19
N LEU A 66 1.27 15.59 16.89
CA LEU A 66 1.01 14.30 17.53
C LEU A 66 1.75 14.23 18.87
N LYS A 67 1.13 13.59 19.86
CA LYS A 67 1.79 13.31 21.14
C LYS A 67 2.95 12.32 20.91
N LYS A 68 4.14 12.69 21.32
CA LYS A 68 5.34 11.85 21.25
C LYS A 68 5.71 11.34 22.62
N ASN A 69 5.88 10.04 22.75
CA ASN A 69 6.50 9.43 23.93
C ASN A 69 7.91 8.97 23.57
N THR A 70 8.85 9.18 24.48
CA THR A 70 10.23 8.70 24.31
C THR A 70 10.24 7.18 24.53
N GLY A 71 10.68 6.45 23.51
CA GLY A 71 10.90 5.01 23.62
C GLY A 71 12.29 4.67 24.16
N THR A 72 12.57 3.40 24.32
CA THR A 72 13.86 2.87 24.80
C THR A 72 14.88 2.64 23.69
N SER A 73 14.47 2.70 22.42
CA SER A 73 15.37 2.51 21.28
C SER A 73 16.39 3.65 21.18
N LYS A 74 17.68 3.27 21.05
CA LYS A 74 18.77 4.20 20.75
C LYS A 74 18.96 4.46 19.28
N ALA A 75 18.22 3.78 18.41
CA ALA A 75 18.28 3.98 16.96
C ALA A 75 17.76 5.37 16.61
N LYS A 76 18.52 6.09 15.79
CA LYS A 76 18.06 7.35 15.21
C LYS A 76 17.09 7.05 14.07
N MET A 77 15.96 7.73 14.06
CA MET A 77 15.07 7.72 12.92
C MET A 77 15.71 8.50 11.77
N SER A 78 15.53 8.02 10.54
CA SER A 78 15.93 8.80 9.38
C SER A 78 15.17 10.13 9.29
N ASP A 79 15.80 11.14 8.70
CA ASP A 79 15.11 12.39 8.38
C ASP A 79 14.04 12.12 7.31
N GLY A 80 12.77 12.25 7.67
CA GLY A 80 11.66 11.93 6.79
C GLY A 80 10.31 12.34 7.34
N LEU A 81 9.27 11.83 6.72
CA LEU A 81 7.89 12.03 7.15
C LEU A 81 7.27 10.68 7.52
N PHE A 82 6.52 10.67 8.60
CA PHE A 82 5.56 9.61 8.89
C PHE A 82 4.29 9.83 8.08
N CYS A 83 3.81 8.74 7.51
CA CYS A 83 2.49 8.71 6.90
C CYS A 83 1.53 7.99 7.84
N LEU A 84 0.48 8.67 8.26
CA LEU A 84 -0.67 8.06 8.92
C LEU A 84 -1.78 7.94 7.90
N PHE A 85 -2.18 6.72 7.61
CA PHE A 85 -3.26 6.47 6.67
C PHE A 85 -4.60 6.88 7.28
N GLY A 86 -5.46 7.46 6.45
CA GLY A 86 -6.78 7.90 6.85
C GLY A 86 -7.66 6.71 7.27
N HIS A 87 -8.69 7.02 8.04
CA HIS A 87 -9.67 6.05 8.51
C HIS A 87 -10.94 6.11 7.66
N ASP A 88 -11.54 4.97 7.41
CA ASP A 88 -12.74 4.77 6.60
C ASP A 88 -14.05 5.35 7.18
N LYS A 89 -14.05 5.78 8.43
CA LYS A 89 -15.22 6.40 9.08
C LYS A 89 -15.30 7.92 8.96
N ALA A 90 -14.28 8.56 8.41
CA ALA A 90 -14.28 10.01 8.26
C ALA A 90 -14.97 10.42 6.95
N ASP A 91 -15.84 11.44 7.02
CA ASP A 91 -16.43 12.05 5.81
C ASP A 91 -15.38 12.59 4.84
N VAL A 92 -14.23 12.97 5.40
CA VAL A 92 -13.04 13.39 4.66
C VAL A 92 -11.84 12.61 5.15
N SER A 93 -11.43 11.61 4.40
CA SER A 93 -10.21 10.85 4.67
C SER A 93 -9.00 11.52 4.03
N ASN A 94 -7.87 11.46 4.73
CA ASN A 94 -6.59 11.96 4.25
C ASN A 94 -5.47 11.03 4.71
N ILE A 95 -4.38 11.06 3.98
CA ILE A 95 -3.10 10.53 4.43
C ILE A 95 -2.38 11.69 5.11
N TYR A 96 -2.10 11.58 6.39
CA TYR A 96 -1.50 12.63 7.18
C TYR A 96 0.00 12.48 7.25
N LEU A 97 0.71 13.59 7.10
CA LEU A 97 2.18 13.64 7.04
C LEU A 97 2.72 14.39 8.25
N TYR A 98 3.53 13.71 9.05
CA TYR A 98 4.19 14.29 10.23
C TYR A 98 5.70 14.06 10.18
N ASP A 99 6.46 15.01 10.73
CA ASP A 99 7.90 14.82 10.92
C ASP A 99 8.21 13.97 12.16
N ASN A 100 9.51 13.69 12.37
CA ASN A 100 10.00 12.90 13.51
C ASN A 100 9.74 13.55 14.88
N ASN A 101 9.29 14.80 14.94
CA ASN A 101 8.86 15.47 16.16
C ASN A 101 7.34 15.48 16.32
N GLY A 102 6.61 14.81 15.44
CA GLY A 102 5.14 14.79 15.44
C GLY A 102 4.51 16.09 14.94
N VAL A 103 5.27 16.97 14.29
CA VAL A 103 4.73 18.22 13.73
C VAL A 103 4.11 17.94 12.38
N SER A 104 2.87 18.38 12.18
CA SER A 104 2.18 18.24 10.90
C SER A 104 2.94 18.97 9.78
N ARG A 105 3.08 18.28 8.65
CA ARG A 105 3.76 18.78 7.44
C ARG A 105 2.87 18.82 6.22
N GLY A 106 1.64 18.33 6.35
CA GLY A 106 0.64 18.34 5.30
C GLY A 106 -0.18 17.06 5.26
N ARG A 107 -0.96 16.95 4.21
CA ARG A 107 -1.83 15.80 3.94
C ARG A 107 -1.91 15.51 2.45
N MET A 108 -2.27 14.28 2.12
CA MET A 108 -2.58 13.85 0.77
C MET A 108 -4.05 13.44 0.70
N PRO A 109 -4.75 13.73 -0.40
CA PRO A 109 -6.18 13.46 -0.48
C PRO A 109 -6.47 11.96 -0.62
N LEU A 110 -7.55 11.53 0.03
CA LEU A 110 -8.27 10.29 -0.24
C LEU A 110 -9.70 10.64 -0.61
N ASN A 111 -10.35 9.80 -1.42
CA ASN A 111 -11.74 9.97 -1.80
C ASN A 111 -12.58 8.81 -1.25
N LYS A 112 -13.14 9.00 -0.05
CA LYS A 112 -14.05 8.06 0.62
C LYS A 112 -13.48 6.68 1.00
N TYR A 113 -12.17 6.49 0.95
CA TYR A 113 -11.56 5.22 1.31
C TYR A 113 -10.25 5.41 2.06
N ARG A 114 -9.79 4.39 2.77
CA ARG A 114 -8.44 4.32 3.32
C ARG A 114 -7.47 3.86 2.24
N THR A 115 -6.18 4.11 2.44
CA THR A 115 -5.14 3.40 1.69
C THR A 115 -4.42 2.43 2.62
N ASP A 116 -4.13 1.24 2.10
CA ASP A 116 -3.47 0.20 2.89
C ASP A 116 -1.97 0.16 2.62
N ARG A 117 -1.52 0.74 1.50
CA ARG A 117 -0.11 0.72 1.07
C ARG A 117 0.26 1.91 0.20
N PHE A 118 1.54 2.26 0.26
CA PHE A 118 2.19 3.09 -0.77
C PHE A 118 3.09 2.24 -1.67
N LEU A 119 3.07 2.54 -2.96
CA LEU A 119 4.02 2.05 -3.94
C LEU A 119 4.84 3.21 -4.49
N PHE A 120 6.08 2.90 -4.89
CA PHE A 120 6.91 3.81 -5.67
C PHE A 120 7.09 3.22 -7.07
N ILE A 121 6.45 3.82 -8.06
CA ILE A 121 6.46 3.37 -9.44
C ILE A 121 7.04 4.47 -10.32
N LYS A 122 8.20 4.22 -10.93
CA LYS A 122 8.85 5.17 -11.86
C LYS A 122 8.98 6.59 -11.29
N GLY A 123 9.33 6.69 -10.00
CA GLY A 123 9.52 7.97 -9.30
C GLY A 123 8.23 8.65 -8.83
N GLN A 124 7.08 8.03 -9.01
CA GLN A 124 5.79 8.50 -8.51
C GLN A 124 5.37 7.71 -7.28
N LEU A 125 4.75 8.38 -6.34
CA LEU A 125 4.06 7.73 -5.23
C LEU A 125 2.66 7.32 -5.71
N VAL A 126 2.29 6.05 -5.45
CA VAL A 126 1.05 5.44 -5.92
C VAL A 126 0.32 4.82 -4.74
N TYR A 127 -0.98 5.02 -4.67
CA TYR A 127 -1.80 4.51 -3.56
C TYR A 127 -3.27 4.31 -3.98
N SER A 128 -4.01 3.52 -3.22
CA SER A 128 -5.47 3.41 -3.37
C SER A 128 -6.12 4.72 -2.94
N TYR A 129 -6.76 5.39 -3.88
CA TYR A 129 -7.30 6.74 -3.72
C TYR A 129 -8.79 6.74 -3.37
N ASP A 130 -9.50 5.75 -3.89
CA ASP A 130 -10.92 5.51 -3.70
C ASP A 130 -11.16 4.01 -3.63
N TYR A 131 -12.36 3.57 -3.37
CA TYR A 131 -12.76 2.14 -3.35
C TYR A 131 -12.30 1.38 -4.59
N ASN A 132 -12.29 2.03 -5.75
CA ASN A 132 -11.93 1.43 -7.03
C ASN A 132 -10.94 2.26 -7.84
N LYS A 133 -10.18 3.18 -7.22
CA LYS A 133 -9.24 4.04 -7.95
C LYS A 133 -7.85 4.05 -7.34
N ILE A 134 -6.85 3.96 -8.20
CA ILE A 134 -5.44 4.15 -7.89
C ILE A 134 -5.05 5.57 -8.28
N ALA A 135 -4.38 6.30 -7.38
CA ALA A 135 -3.80 7.61 -7.67
C ALA A 135 -2.29 7.53 -7.85
N PHE A 136 -1.79 8.25 -8.83
CA PHE A 136 -0.37 8.54 -9.04
C PHE A 136 -0.12 10.00 -8.69
N THR A 137 0.92 10.27 -7.91
CA THR A 137 1.25 11.62 -7.51
C THR A 137 2.61 12.04 -8.05
N ASN A 138 2.76 13.33 -8.27
CA ASN A 138 4.07 13.90 -8.49
C ASN A 138 4.86 13.99 -7.17
N CYS A 139 6.09 14.48 -7.28
CA CYS A 139 6.99 14.62 -6.13
C CYS A 139 6.51 15.59 -5.03
N ILE A 140 5.39 16.29 -5.20
CA ILE A 140 4.77 17.18 -4.19
C ILE A 140 3.49 16.62 -3.59
N GLY A 141 3.13 15.38 -3.93
CA GLY A 141 1.89 14.77 -3.45
C GLY A 141 0.62 15.19 -4.20
N LYS A 142 0.75 15.96 -5.31
CA LYS A 142 -0.40 16.29 -6.15
C LYS A 142 -0.75 15.07 -7.00
N VAL A 143 -2.01 14.64 -6.96
CA VAL A 143 -2.53 13.61 -7.87
C VAL A 143 -2.45 14.13 -9.31
N THR A 144 -1.75 13.39 -10.15
CA THR A 144 -1.54 13.73 -11.58
C THR A 144 -2.27 12.79 -12.51
N ARG A 145 -2.60 11.59 -12.03
CA ARG A 145 -3.33 10.56 -12.77
C ARG A 145 -4.09 9.67 -11.80
N THR A 146 -5.25 9.21 -12.23
CA THR A 146 -5.98 8.13 -11.58
C THR A 146 -6.24 7.00 -12.56
N ILE A 147 -6.31 5.77 -12.06
CA ILE A 147 -6.77 4.60 -12.80
C ILE A 147 -8.00 4.07 -12.07
N ASP A 148 -9.09 3.91 -12.79
CA ASP A 148 -10.30 3.26 -12.34
C ASP A 148 -10.20 1.76 -12.67
N ILE A 149 -10.42 0.89 -11.68
CA ILE A 149 -10.35 -0.56 -11.85
C ILE A 149 -11.70 -1.21 -12.18
N GLY A 150 -12.73 -0.39 -12.43
CA GLY A 150 -14.06 -0.86 -12.84
C GLY A 150 -14.88 -1.42 -11.68
N ASN A 151 -15.55 -2.56 -11.92
CA ASN A 151 -16.46 -3.19 -10.97
C ASN A 151 -15.74 -4.01 -9.87
N TYR A 152 -14.59 -3.51 -9.42
CA TYR A 152 -13.80 -4.09 -8.35
C TYR A 152 -13.63 -3.08 -7.21
N GLN A 153 -13.52 -3.58 -5.99
CA GLN A 153 -13.26 -2.79 -4.80
C GLN A 153 -12.00 -3.30 -4.11
N PHE A 154 -11.05 -2.39 -3.82
CA PHE A 154 -9.83 -2.73 -3.10
C PHE A 154 -10.11 -3.26 -1.71
N HIS A 155 -9.27 -4.19 -1.28
CA HIS A 155 -9.09 -4.54 0.12
C HIS A 155 -7.63 -4.91 0.41
N HIS A 156 -7.20 -4.70 1.64
CA HIS A 156 -5.96 -5.14 2.27
C HIS A 156 -4.65 -4.82 1.55
N ASP A 157 -4.39 -5.32 0.35
CA ASP A 157 -3.05 -5.20 -0.25
C ASP A 157 -3.05 -5.02 -1.77
N PHE A 158 -2.04 -4.31 -2.26
CA PHE A 158 -1.72 -4.22 -3.67
C PHE A 158 -0.22 -3.97 -3.83
N ARG A 159 0.40 -4.57 -4.85
CA ARG A 159 1.85 -4.51 -5.06
C ARG A 159 2.22 -4.33 -6.52
N TYR A 160 3.41 -3.79 -6.74
CA TYR A 160 3.92 -3.56 -8.09
C TYR A 160 4.82 -4.70 -8.56
N ASP A 161 4.39 -5.38 -9.60
CA ASP A 161 5.24 -6.29 -10.36
C ASP A 161 6.07 -5.48 -11.36
N LYS A 162 7.31 -5.23 -10.99
CA LYS A 162 8.26 -4.46 -11.80
C LYS A 162 8.62 -5.16 -13.11
N LYS A 163 8.63 -6.50 -13.14
CA LYS A 163 9.00 -7.30 -14.32
C LYS A 163 7.96 -7.15 -15.43
N HIS A 164 6.70 -7.15 -15.08
CA HIS A 164 5.59 -7.09 -16.03
C HIS A 164 4.95 -5.70 -16.13
N ASP A 165 5.44 -4.71 -15.37
CA ASP A 165 4.88 -3.34 -15.27
C ASP A 165 3.39 -3.34 -14.91
N LYS A 166 3.01 -4.17 -13.94
CA LYS A 166 1.64 -4.35 -13.47
C LYS A 166 1.51 -4.01 -11.98
N ILE A 167 0.36 -3.50 -11.59
CA ILE A 167 -0.04 -3.46 -10.19
C ILE A 167 -0.98 -4.64 -9.97
N ILE A 168 -0.62 -5.52 -9.05
CA ILE A 168 -1.45 -6.65 -8.63
C ILE A 168 -2.23 -6.21 -7.41
N CYS A 169 -3.54 -6.43 -7.40
CA CYS A 169 -4.44 -5.93 -6.37
C CYS A 169 -5.33 -7.05 -5.83
N LEU A 170 -5.50 -7.09 -4.52
CA LEU A 170 -6.57 -7.84 -3.87
C LEU A 170 -7.86 -7.02 -3.99
N VAL A 171 -8.92 -7.63 -4.48
CA VAL A 171 -10.18 -6.94 -4.73
C VAL A 171 -11.39 -7.82 -4.43
N ASN A 172 -12.48 -7.17 -4.04
CA ASN A 172 -13.82 -7.74 -4.15
C ASN A 172 -14.32 -7.53 -5.57
N ASN A 173 -14.79 -8.59 -6.21
CA ASN A 173 -15.55 -8.49 -7.45
C ASN A 173 -17.02 -8.28 -7.09
N LEU A 174 -17.58 -7.11 -7.42
CA LEU A 174 -18.93 -6.73 -7.03
C LEU A 174 -20.05 -7.52 -7.75
N ASP A 175 -19.71 -8.35 -8.72
CA ASP A 175 -20.64 -9.26 -9.40
C ASP A 175 -20.75 -10.63 -8.71
N LYS A 176 -19.99 -10.84 -7.60
CA LYS A 176 -19.96 -12.13 -6.89
C LYS A 176 -20.72 -12.09 -5.57
N ASP A 177 -21.14 -13.24 -5.10
CA ASP A 177 -21.67 -13.48 -3.76
C ASP A 177 -20.58 -13.87 -2.73
N THR A 178 -19.31 -13.78 -3.13
CA THR A 178 -18.12 -13.98 -2.29
C THR A 178 -17.27 -12.73 -2.22
N ILE A 179 -16.50 -12.57 -1.14
CA ILE A 179 -15.58 -11.47 -0.96
C ILE A 179 -14.15 -11.95 -0.66
N GLU A 180 -13.19 -11.06 -0.94
CA GLU A 180 -11.76 -11.21 -0.59
C GLU A 180 -11.11 -12.46 -1.19
N ASP A 181 -11.53 -12.83 -2.39
CA ASP A 181 -11.09 -14.02 -3.12
C ASP A 181 -10.65 -13.78 -4.56
N THR A 182 -10.61 -12.51 -4.98
CA THR A 182 -10.30 -12.15 -6.37
C THR A 182 -9.02 -11.33 -6.44
N ILE A 183 -8.14 -11.66 -7.38
CA ILE A 183 -6.91 -10.94 -7.65
C ILE A 183 -6.95 -10.40 -9.09
N VAL A 184 -6.70 -9.10 -9.24
CA VAL A 184 -6.63 -8.44 -10.55
C VAL A 184 -5.24 -7.88 -10.80
N GLN A 185 -4.94 -7.66 -12.08
CA GLN A 185 -3.76 -6.94 -12.54
C GLN A 185 -4.18 -5.67 -13.27
N VAL A 186 -3.44 -4.59 -13.02
CA VAL A 186 -3.63 -3.29 -13.65
C VAL A 186 -2.37 -2.93 -14.42
N ASP A 187 -2.50 -2.73 -15.72
CA ASP A 187 -1.40 -2.28 -16.57
C ASP A 187 -1.04 -0.83 -16.22
N VAL A 188 0.20 -0.60 -15.77
CA VAL A 188 0.62 0.73 -15.31
C VAL A 188 0.58 1.76 -16.42
N LYS A 189 0.88 1.37 -17.66
CA LYS A 189 0.94 2.28 -18.81
C LYS A 189 -0.46 2.65 -19.30
N THR A 190 -1.30 1.66 -19.53
CA THR A 190 -2.62 1.84 -20.17
C THR A 190 -3.74 2.08 -19.16
N GLY A 191 -3.59 1.62 -17.92
CA GLY A 191 -4.64 1.59 -16.91
C GLY A 191 -5.64 0.44 -17.09
N LYS A 192 -5.43 -0.44 -18.09
CA LYS A 192 -6.32 -1.57 -18.32
C LYS A 192 -6.26 -2.54 -17.15
N THR A 193 -7.43 -2.83 -16.56
CA THR A 193 -7.61 -3.84 -15.52
C THR A 193 -8.08 -5.14 -16.14
N SER A 194 -7.55 -6.26 -15.65
CA SER A 194 -8.01 -7.59 -15.99
C SER A 194 -7.84 -8.53 -14.80
N MET A 195 -8.69 -9.54 -14.72
CA MET A 195 -8.56 -10.58 -13.71
C MET A 195 -7.23 -11.30 -13.90
N LEU A 196 -6.47 -11.45 -12.82
CA LEU A 196 -5.28 -12.31 -12.80
C LEU A 196 -5.73 -13.74 -12.51
N PHE A 197 -6.45 -13.93 -11.40
CA PHE A 197 -7.17 -15.16 -11.10
C PHE A 197 -8.26 -14.95 -10.03
N ASP A 198 -9.17 -15.92 -10.00
CA ASP A 198 -10.25 -16.04 -9.02
C ASP A 198 -9.96 -17.28 -8.15
N CYS A 199 -9.81 -17.08 -6.84
CA CYS A 199 -9.50 -18.16 -5.91
C CYS A 199 -10.58 -19.27 -5.93
N GLU A 200 -11.85 -18.93 -6.12
CA GLU A 200 -12.94 -19.90 -6.18
C GLU A 200 -12.76 -20.87 -7.35
N LYS A 201 -12.25 -20.38 -8.50
CA LYS A 201 -12.00 -21.21 -9.69
C LYS A 201 -10.78 -22.10 -9.55
N ILE A 202 -9.72 -21.62 -8.92
CA ILE A 202 -8.47 -22.37 -8.79
C ILE A 202 -8.42 -23.26 -7.54
N LEU A 203 -9.28 -22.99 -6.55
CA LEU A 203 -9.36 -23.69 -5.26
C LEU A 203 -10.79 -24.24 -4.97
N PRO A 204 -11.47 -24.90 -5.93
CA PRO A 204 -12.89 -25.28 -5.78
C PRO A 204 -13.13 -26.22 -4.60
N LEU A 205 -12.15 -27.05 -4.28
CA LEU A 205 -12.28 -27.98 -3.16
C LEU A 205 -12.15 -27.25 -1.80
N MET A 206 -11.26 -26.26 -1.69
CA MET A 206 -11.19 -25.43 -0.49
C MET A 206 -12.48 -24.63 -0.33
N ARG A 207 -13.04 -24.10 -1.40
CA ARG A 207 -14.32 -23.41 -1.41
C ARG A 207 -15.46 -24.31 -0.90
N LYS A 208 -15.48 -25.58 -1.34
CA LYS A 208 -16.47 -26.57 -0.91
C LYS A 208 -16.36 -26.91 0.57
N LEU A 209 -15.15 -26.91 1.14
CA LEU A 209 -14.90 -27.21 2.55
C LEU A 209 -15.12 -26.00 3.46
N ALA A 210 -15.27 -24.81 2.90
CA ALA A 210 -15.46 -23.58 3.67
C ALA A 210 -16.80 -23.60 4.40
N ILE A 211 -16.76 -23.21 5.67
CA ILE A 211 -17.95 -23.14 6.54
C ILE A 211 -18.43 -21.70 6.56
N GLN A 212 -19.68 -21.49 6.17
CA GLN A 212 -20.31 -20.18 6.32
C GLN A 212 -20.53 -19.87 7.81
N ARG A 213 -20.24 -18.61 8.20
CA ARG A 213 -20.49 -18.17 9.57
C ARG A 213 -21.97 -18.30 9.94
N LYS A 214 -22.23 -18.63 11.20
CA LYS A 214 -23.58 -18.70 11.75
C LYS A 214 -24.25 -17.32 11.60
N GLY A 215 -25.43 -17.29 10.97
CA GLY A 215 -26.16 -16.04 10.69
C GLY A 215 -25.93 -15.46 9.29
N GLY A 216 -25.10 -16.10 8.44
CA GLY A 216 -24.95 -15.73 7.02
C GLY A 216 -24.34 -14.35 6.76
N ARG A 217 -23.74 -13.70 7.77
CA ARG A 217 -23.10 -12.39 7.62
C ARG A 217 -21.59 -12.50 7.71
N ASN A 218 -20.91 -11.79 6.83
CA ASN A 218 -19.45 -11.65 6.89
C ASN A 218 -19.02 -10.65 7.99
N THR A 219 -17.72 -10.45 8.14
CA THR A 219 -17.14 -9.54 9.15
C THR A 219 -17.60 -8.07 9.00
N TYR A 220 -18.00 -7.68 7.78
CA TYR A 220 -18.44 -6.32 7.46
C TYR A 220 -19.97 -6.14 7.56
N GLY A 221 -20.70 -7.21 7.93
CA GLY A 221 -22.15 -7.18 8.05
C GLY A 221 -22.91 -7.44 6.75
N GLY A 222 -22.22 -7.65 5.63
CA GLY A 222 -22.79 -8.08 4.35
C GLY A 222 -23.16 -9.56 4.36
N THR A 223 -23.84 -10.00 3.30
CA THR A 223 -24.32 -11.38 3.12
C THR A 223 -23.40 -12.22 2.26
N GLU A 224 -22.44 -11.60 1.59
CA GLU A 224 -21.45 -12.26 0.75
C GLU A 224 -20.58 -13.21 1.59
N LEU A 225 -20.24 -14.32 1.03
CA LEU A 225 -19.44 -15.34 1.73
C LEU A 225 -17.97 -14.96 1.76
N ASP A 226 -17.45 -14.78 2.96
CA ASP A 226 -16.03 -14.61 3.26
C ASP A 226 -15.41 -15.98 3.57
N TRP A 227 -15.09 -16.73 2.54
CA TRP A 227 -14.68 -18.14 2.69
C TRP A 227 -13.18 -18.36 2.78
N ILE A 228 -12.37 -17.41 2.30
CA ILE A 228 -10.92 -17.53 2.20
C ILE A 228 -10.19 -16.34 2.84
N HIS A 229 -10.72 -15.15 2.69
CA HIS A 229 -10.20 -13.89 3.23
C HIS A 229 -8.72 -13.69 2.96
N ILE A 230 -8.37 -13.49 1.69
CA ILE A 230 -6.99 -13.17 1.33
C ILE A 230 -6.67 -11.75 1.79
N ASN A 231 -5.74 -11.60 2.72
CA ASN A 231 -5.44 -10.32 3.35
C ASN A 231 -4.03 -9.80 3.11
N SER A 232 -3.16 -10.58 2.53
CA SER A 232 -1.85 -10.16 2.03
C SER A 232 -1.30 -11.13 1.01
N PHE A 233 -0.34 -10.69 0.23
CA PHE A 233 0.40 -11.54 -0.68
C PHE A 233 1.82 -11.03 -0.88
N ASP A 234 2.71 -11.88 -1.36
CA ASP A 234 4.02 -11.49 -1.83
C ASP A 234 4.41 -12.24 -3.10
N PHE A 235 5.29 -11.62 -3.89
CA PHE A 235 5.88 -12.28 -5.05
C PHE A 235 7.00 -13.21 -4.61
N LEU A 236 7.14 -14.33 -5.32
CA LEU A 236 8.35 -15.15 -5.22
C LEU A 236 9.37 -14.75 -6.29
N ASP A 237 10.61 -15.13 -6.07
CA ASP A 237 11.75 -14.77 -6.93
C ASP A 237 11.63 -15.28 -8.36
N ASP A 238 10.78 -16.31 -8.60
CA ASP A 238 10.49 -16.83 -9.93
C ASP A 238 9.73 -15.82 -10.83
N GLY A 239 9.15 -14.78 -10.22
CA GLY A 239 8.37 -13.74 -10.89
C GLY A 239 7.10 -14.27 -11.59
N ASN A 240 6.62 -15.47 -11.21
CA ASN A 240 5.45 -16.12 -11.77
C ASN A 240 4.61 -16.84 -10.70
N SER A 241 4.91 -16.62 -9.42
CA SER A 241 4.20 -17.18 -8.28
C SER A 241 3.91 -16.14 -7.23
N LEU A 242 2.78 -16.32 -6.53
CA LEU A 242 2.41 -15.56 -5.34
C LEU A 242 2.28 -16.47 -4.13
N VAL A 243 2.69 -15.97 -2.97
CA VAL A 243 2.28 -16.52 -1.68
C VAL A 243 1.15 -15.67 -1.14
N LEU A 244 0.06 -16.30 -0.74
CA LEU A 244 -1.16 -15.65 -0.24
C LEU A 244 -1.39 -16.00 1.22
N SER A 245 -1.77 -15.02 2.03
CA SER A 245 -2.27 -15.22 3.39
C SER A 245 -3.78 -15.34 3.39
N SER A 246 -4.30 -16.49 3.81
CA SER A 246 -5.72 -16.77 3.94
C SER A 246 -6.13 -16.87 5.41
N ARG A 247 -6.87 -15.87 5.91
CA ARG A 247 -7.30 -15.80 7.32
C ARG A 247 -8.32 -16.88 7.64
N GLU A 248 -9.39 -16.99 6.86
CA GLU A 248 -10.50 -17.90 7.17
C GLU A 248 -10.10 -19.36 7.04
N GLN A 249 -9.16 -19.66 6.15
CA GLN A 249 -8.60 -21.02 6.03
C GLN A 249 -7.42 -21.26 7.00
N SER A 250 -6.96 -20.25 7.75
CA SER A 250 -5.72 -20.31 8.55
C SER A 250 -4.56 -20.96 7.76
N SER A 251 -4.41 -20.54 6.51
CA SER A 251 -3.49 -21.14 5.54
C SER A 251 -2.63 -20.12 4.85
N ILE A 252 -1.41 -20.53 4.49
CA ILE A 252 -0.57 -19.81 3.53
C ILE A 252 -0.57 -20.67 2.25
N LEU A 253 -0.87 -20.04 1.13
CA LEU A 253 -1.06 -20.70 -0.15
C LEU A 253 -0.03 -20.20 -1.15
N LYS A 254 0.68 -21.09 -1.84
CA LYS A 254 1.46 -20.72 -3.01
C LYS A 254 0.65 -21.02 -4.28
N ILE A 255 0.45 -19.97 -5.08
CA ILE A 255 -0.15 -20.08 -6.42
C ILE A 255 0.97 -19.84 -7.43
N LYS A 256 1.20 -20.81 -8.31
CA LYS A 256 2.18 -20.72 -9.41
C LYS A 256 1.51 -20.44 -10.73
N ASN A 257 2.30 -20.08 -11.75
CA ASN A 257 1.87 -19.83 -13.13
C ASN A 257 0.80 -18.73 -13.24
N ILE A 258 0.91 -17.69 -12.40
CA ILE A 258 -0.14 -16.66 -12.23
C ILE A 258 -0.51 -15.91 -13.52
N TYR A 259 0.40 -15.82 -14.49
CA TYR A 259 0.17 -15.13 -15.76
C TYR A 259 -0.31 -16.02 -16.92
N THR A 260 -0.39 -17.33 -16.69
CA THR A 260 -0.79 -18.29 -17.73
C THR A 260 -1.92 -19.19 -17.27
N LYS A 261 -1.66 -20.15 -16.42
CA LYS A 261 -2.62 -21.09 -15.84
C LYS A 261 -2.41 -21.17 -14.32
N PRO A 262 -3.00 -20.26 -13.55
CA PRO A 262 -2.84 -20.26 -12.10
C PRO A 262 -3.29 -21.58 -11.47
N GLU A 263 -2.44 -22.15 -10.62
CA GLU A 263 -2.72 -23.39 -9.91
C GLU A 263 -2.04 -23.44 -8.55
N LEU A 264 -2.64 -24.16 -7.61
CA LEU A 264 -2.09 -24.39 -6.29
C LEU A 264 -0.78 -25.19 -6.39
N ASP A 265 0.29 -24.69 -5.75
CA ASP A 265 1.58 -25.37 -5.68
C ASP A 265 1.77 -26.04 -4.31
N TYR A 266 1.57 -25.29 -3.23
CA TYR A 266 1.55 -25.83 -1.88
C TYR A 266 0.62 -25.07 -0.93
N VAL A 267 0.30 -25.72 0.19
CA VAL A 267 -0.43 -25.18 1.33
C VAL A 267 0.39 -25.36 2.61
N ILE A 268 0.49 -24.32 3.40
CA ILE A 268 0.93 -24.42 4.82
C ILE A 268 -0.33 -24.25 5.66
N HIS A 269 -0.70 -25.31 6.40
CA HIS A 269 -1.87 -25.34 7.25
C HIS A 269 -1.58 -26.15 8.52
N ARG A 270 -2.08 -25.71 9.66
CA ARG A 270 -1.79 -26.36 10.94
C ARG A 270 -2.68 -27.57 11.27
N GLY A 271 -3.85 -27.62 10.71
CA GLY A 271 -4.89 -28.60 11.07
C GLY A 271 -4.97 -29.78 10.12
N THR A 272 -5.98 -30.57 10.32
CA THR A 272 -6.24 -31.81 9.58
C THR A 272 -7.43 -31.70 8.60
N ILE A 273 -7.94 -30.49 8.40
CA ILE A 273 -9.14 -30.24 7.58
C ILE A 273 -8.99 -30.75 6.12
N TYR A 274 -7.76 -30.82 5.64
CA TYR A 274 -7.47 -31.29 4.27
C TYR A 274 -7.14 -32.79 4.23
N ASN A 275 -7.02 -33.48 5.37
CA ASN A 275 -6.75 -34.92 5.38
C ASN A 275 -7.85 -35.69 4.65
N GLY A 276 -7.46 -36.65 3.83
CA GLY A 276 -8.39 -37.42 3.01
C GLY A 276 -8.98 -36.66 1.80
N THR A 277 -8.52 -35.45 1.53
CA THR A 277 -8.90 -34.64 0.35
C THR A 277 -7.74 -34.53 -0.64
N ASP A 278 -8.05 -34.13 -1.88
CA ASP A 278 -7.02 -33.87 -2.91
C ASP A 278 -6.10 -32.70 -2.58
N ILE A 279 -6.45 -31.85 -1.62
CA ILE A 279 -5.60 -30.75 -1.13
C ILE A 279 -4.46 -31.31 -0.29
N ALA A 280 -4.63 -32.44 0.40
CA ALA A 280 -3.63 -33.02 1.27
C ALA A 280 -2.28 -33.24 0.60
N LYS A 281 -2.27 -33.55 -0.70
CA LYS A 281 -1.04 -33.75 -1.50
C LYS A 281 -0.20 -32.46 -1.66
N TYR A 282 -0.80 -31.29 -1.49
CA TYR A 282 -0.15 -29.98 -1.56
C TYR A 282 0.29 -29.47 -0.18
N GLN A 283 -0.14 -30.12 0.91
CA GLN A 283 0.18 -29.67 2.25
C GLN A 283 1.64 -29.99 2.60
N LEU A 284 2.39 -28.95 2.95
CA LEU A 284 3.76 -29.10 3.43
C LEU A 284 3.78 -29.76 4.80
N LYS A 285 4.73 -30.68 5.01
CA LYS A 285 4.98 -31.27 6.32
C LYS A 285 5.69 -30.28 7.20
N ARG A 286 5.24 -30.19 8.45
CA ARG A 286 5.92 -29.42 9.47
C ARG A 286 7.19 -30.15 9.93
N GLU A 287 8.31 -29.45 9.97
CA GLU A 287 9.56 -29.91 10.56
C GLU A 287 9.96 -28.95 11.69
N GLY A 288 10.38 -29.52 12.83
CA GLY A 288 10.74 -28.77 14.03
C GLY A 288 9.56 -28.36 14.90
N ASP A 289 9.89 -27.71 16.02
CA ASP A 289 8.91 -27.23 17.00
C ASP A 289 8.71 -25.71 16.86
N PHE A 290 7.55 -25.30 16.39
CA PHE A 290 7.13 -23.91 16.23
C PHE A 290 5.60 -23.79 16.32
N VAL A 291 5.14 -22.60 16.65
CA VAL A 291 3.70 -22.31 16.66
C VAL A 291 3.23 -22.14 15.22
N ALA A 292 2.25 -22.94 14.82
CA ALA A 292 1.65 -22.83 13.49
C ALA A 292 0.76 -21.59 13.39
N ASN A 293 0.63 -21.07 12.16
CA ASN A 293 -0.25 -19.96 11.85
C ASN A 293 -1.73 -20.27 12.13
N ALA A 294 -2.48 -19.26 12.56
CA ALA A 294 -3.92 -19.35 12.76
C ALA A 294 -4.56 -17.97 12.58
N GLY A 295 -5.47 -17.84 11.62
CA GLY A 295 -6.17 -16.58 11.36
C GLY A 295 -5.22 -15.40 11.13
N GLN A 296 -4.06 -15.65 10.53
CA GLN A 296 -3.01 -14.66 10.32
C GLN A 296 -3.51 -13.53 9.39
N HIS A 297 -2.95 -12.36 9.59
CA HIS A 297 -3.37 -11.15 8.85
C HIS A 297 -2.17 -10.45 8.18
N MET A 298 -1.16 -11.18 7.81
CA MET A 298 -0.02 -10.75 6.98
C MET A 298 0.97 -11.91 6.78
N ILE A 299 1.70 -11.90 5.69
CA ILE A 299 2.87 -12.75 5.42
C ILE A 299 4.03 -11.88 4.98
#